data_f8d7cd79e7044f030d5b12acb2f44932
#
_entry.id   f8d7cd79e7044f030d5b12acb2f44932
#
_cell.length_a   1.000
_cell.length_b   1.000
_cell.length_c   1.000
_cell.angle_alpha   90.00
_cell.angle_beta   90.00
_cell.angle_gamma   90.00
#
_symmetry.space_group_name_H-M   'P 1'
#
loop_
_entity.id
_entity.type
_entity.pdbx_description
1 polymer ?
#
loop_
_entity_poly.entity_id
_entity_poly.type
_entity_poly.pdbx_seq_one_letter_code
_entity_poly.pdbx_strand_id
1 'polypeptide(L)'
;MRPRTKLQVRVADLSSQLPNIDNMMIDWAKDDCLNHIGYATKSRVICMECGQRFAPELVKRKRAVCPHCDTSLKIEQSRKRINKQTMFIGKAEICEEFQVIRSFELIAYYRSETKPCYYIREILQHWIKDDGNREVVARANNMGFNGWCGELEIRNKVIGSYYYNHNNDIYCERYHPASVFRPKYIRMGIDCKLRGMSFLTATNTIPHSPKAETLLKARRYELIDYFEDHRYKIDMYWPSIKICLRNKYRIKDVSMWFDYLELLDHYHKDLHNAHYVCPKNLKKAHDLYVARKKRDDEKERKAKDMQRLLKLKKDAENYIKEKSKFFDLKMYDGKIVVVPLKSLEEFQQEGEIMHHCVFTNKYYKEKDSLILSARIGKKHVETIEVNLKTFSIVQSQGVCNQDTEYHNRIIGLVKKNMNLIRQRLTA
;
A
#
# COMPACT_ATOMS: atom_id res chain seq x y z
N MET A 1 30.59 -21.83 -3.50
CA MET A 1 30.34 -23.04 -4.37
C MET A 1 31.54 -23.22 -5.28
N ARG A 2 32.07 -24.46 -5.45
CA ARG A 2 33.19 -24.67 -6.40
C ARG A 2 32.77 -24.37 -7.84
N PRO A 3 33.64 -23.69 -8.64
CA PRO A 3 33.39 -23.43 -10.06
C PRO A 3 33.20 -24.75 -10.83
N ARG A 4 32.23 -24.82 -11.74
CA ARG A 4 31.91 -26.04 -12.51
C ARG A 4 32.08 -25.85 -14.04
N THR A 5 31.99 -24.60 -14.52
CA THR A 5 32.14 -24.30 -15.94
C THR A 5 33.46 -23.58 -16.20
N LYS A 6 33.97 -23.62 -17.44
CA LYS A 6 35.17 -22.85 -17.83
C LYS A 6 35.02 -21.38 -17.52
N LEU A 7 33.82 -20.80 -17.74
CA LEU A 7 33.53 -19.41 -17.44
C LEU A 7 33.59 -19.13 -15.92
N GLN A 8 33.07 -20.01 -15.09
CA GLN A 8 33.14 -19.86 -13.64
C GLN A 8 34.56 -19.95 -13.10
N VAL A 9 35.38 -20.86 -13.63
CA VAL A 9 36.80 -20.97 -13.26
C VAL A 9 37.52 -19.68 -13.58
N ARG A 10 37.37 -19.17 -14.83
CA ARG A 10 37.97 -17.91 -15.23
C ARG A 10 37.52 -16.73 -14.37
N VAL A 11 36.24 -16.60 -14.12
CA VAL A 11 35.72 -15.53 -13.25
C VAL A 11 36.24 -15.65 -11.82
N ALA A 12 36.34 -16.84 -11.26
CA ALA A 12 36.94 -17.04 -9.95
C ALA A 12 38.41 -16.59 -9.88
N ASP A 13 39.19 -16.95 -10.88
CA ASP A 13 40.61 -16.53 -11.00
C ASP A 13 40.72 -15.00 -11.09
N LEU A 14 39.99 -14.37 -12.01
CA LEU A 14 40.00 -12.92 -12.18
C LEU A 14 39.50 -12.19 -10.95
N SER A 15 38.45 -12.71 -10.28
CA SER A 15 37.90 -12.17 -9.03
C SER A 15 38.95 -12.12 -7.92
N SER A 16 39.78 -13.17 -7.82
CA SER A 16 40.86 -13.23 -6.81
C SER A 16 41.97 -12.23 -7.05
N GLN A 17 42.11 -11.75 -8.29
CA GLN A 17 43.16 -10.79 -8.73
C GLN A 17 42.68 -9.33 -8.68
N LEU A 18 41.38 -9.09 -8.45
CA LEU A 18 40.87 -7.73 -8.33
C LEU A 18 41.54 -7.01 -7.15
N PRO A 19 41.93 -5.74 -7.30
CA PRO A 19 42.51 -4.99 -6.21
C PRO A 19 41.51 -4.83 -5.06
N ASN A 20 42.02 -4.90 -3.83
CA ASN A 20 41.23 -4.58 -2.65
C ASN A 20 40.73 -3.12 -2.76
N ILE A 21 39.74 -2.81 -1.93
CA ILE A 21 39.19 -1.45 -1.81
C ILE A 21 40.33 -0.49 -1.40
N ASP A 22 40.51 0.58 -2.14
CA ASP A 22 41.57 1.56 -1.88
C ASP A 22 41.09 2.65 -0.88
N ASN A 23 42.04 3.39 -0.33
CA ASN A 23 41.77 4.47 0.63
C ASN A 23 40.87 5.57 0.01
N MET A 24 41.08 5.89 -1.26
CA MET A 24 40.30 6.90 -1.96
C MET A 24 38.83 6.53 -2.03
N MET A 25 38.52 5.26 -2.24
CA MET A 25 37.16 4.77 -2.22
C MET A 25 36.58 4.80 -0.79
N ILE A 26 37.39 4.48 0.21
CA ILE A 26 36.98 4.53 1.61
C ILE A 26 36.66 5.98 2.03
N ASP A 27 37.52 6.93 1.69
CA ASP A 27 37.34 8.34 2.04
C ASP A 27 36.12 8.92 1.31
N TRP A 28 36.00 8.67 0.00
CA TRP A 28 34.77 9.04 -0.73
C TRP A 28 33.51 8.47 -0.08
N ALA A 29 33.54 7.21 0.36
CA ALA A 29 32.38 6.57 0.97
C ALA A 29 31.97 7.26 2.29
N LYS A 30 32.95 7.68 3.09
CA LYS A 30 32.71 8.43 4.34
C LYS A 30 32.17 9.83 4.07
N ASP A 31 32.80 10.56 3.14
CA ASP A 31 32.54 11.99 2.95
C ASP A 31 31.26 12.25 2.12
N ASP A 32 31.07 11.46 1.04
CA ASP A 32 30.00 11.72 0.08
C ASP A 32 28.78 10.81 0.23
N CYS A 33 28.91 9.66 0.88
CA CYS A 33 27.82 8.68 0.91
C CYS A 33 27.00 8.72 2.20
N LEU A 34 27.63 9.01 3.33
CA LEU A 34 26.99 9.03 4.64
C LEU A 34 26.32 10.36 4.95
N ASN A 35 25.31 10.34 5.81
CA ASN A 35 24.69 11.55 6.30
C ASN A 35 25.46 12.08 7.53
N HIS A 36 26.00 13.27 7.44
CA HIS A 36 26.64 13.95 8.57
C HIS A 36 25.58 14.56 9.49
N ILE A 37 25.39 13.96 10.67
CA ILE A 37 24.28 14.28 11.57
C ILE A 37 24.80 14.87 12.88
N GLY A 38 24.11 15.87 13.39
CA GLY A 38 24.23 16.36 14.77
C GLY A 38 22.90 16.17 15.52
N TYR A 39 22.97 15.68 16.76
CA TYR A 39 21.81 15.58 17.64
C TYR A 39 21.74 16.73 18.61
N ALA A 40 20.66 17.50 18.52
CA ALA A 40 20.45 18.70 19.35
C ALA A 40 19.42 18.45 20.46
N THR A 41 19.70 19.02 21.61
CA THR A 41 18.78 19.24 22.75
C THR A 41 18.66 20.72 23.01
N LYS A 42 17.89 21.14 24.03
CA LYS A 42 17.79 22.55 24.43
C LYS A 42 19.13 23.12 24.94
N SER A 43 20.01 22.27 25.48
CA SER A 43 21.25 22.71 26.14
C SER A 43 22.53 22.41 25.35
N ARG A 44 22.50 21.58 24.34
CA ARG A 44 23.71 21.17 23.60
C ARG A 44 23.40 20.51 22.27
N VAL A 45 24.38 20.53 21.39
CA VAL A 45 24.44 19.71 20.17
C VAL A 45 25.59 18.70 20.29
N ILE A 46 25.39 17.49 19.87
CA ILE A 46 26.42 16.45 19.76
C ILE A 46 26.72 16.26 18.28
N CYS A 47 27.95 16.50 17.87
CA CYS A 47 28.45 16.14 16.55
C CYS A 47 28.65 14.62 16.48
N MET A 48 28.00 13.94 15.55
CA MET A 48 28.19 12.50 15.42
C MET A 48 29.48 12.15 14.67
N GLU A 49 30.09 13.10 13.93
CA GLU A 49 31.34 12.86 13.21
C GLU A 49 32.59 12.85 14.10
N CYS A 50 32.68 13.72 15.09
CA CYS A 50 33.80 13.76 16.00
C CYS A 50 33.42 13.42 17.45
N GLY A 51 32.15 13.22 17.75
CA GLY A 51 31.65 12.89 19.08
C GLY A 51 31.59 14.13 20.03
N GLN A 52 32.13 15.26 19.63
CA GLN A 52 32.22 16.46 20.50
C GLN A 52 30.90 17.21 20.64
N ARG A 53 30.79 17.97 21.72
CA ARG A 53 29.59 18.77 22.03
C ARG A 53 29.87 20.24 21.74
N PHE A 54 28.84 20.95 21.27
CA PHE A 54 28.92 22.38 21.03
C PHE A 54 27.58 23.09 21.36
N ALA A 55 27.59 24.41 21.34
CA ALA A 55 26.47 25.24 21.72
C ALA A 55 25.32 25.20 20.68
N PRO A 56 24.04 25.10 21.12
CA PRO A 56 22.90 25.04 20.23
C PRO A 56 22.64 26.33 19.44
N GLU A 57 23.19 27.48 19.88
CA GLU A 57 23.09 28.78 19.21
C GLU A 57 23.73 28.77 17.81
N LEU A 58 24.67 27.85 17.56
CA LEU A 58 25.32 27.68 16.26
C LEU A 58 24.38 27.02 15.21
N VAL A 59 23.23 26.52 15.64
CA VAL A 59 22.28 25.86 14.73
C VAL A 59 21.41 26.88 14.01
N LYS A 60 21.52 26.93 12.69
CA LYS A 60 20.69 27.77 11.82
C LYS A 60 19.92 26.92 10.83
N ARG A 61 18.57 27.06 10.78
CA ARG A 61 17.71 26.33 9.82
C ARG A 61 17.96 24.80 9.78
N LYS A 62 18.14 24.17 10.97
CA LYS A 62 18.45 22.74 11.13
C LYS A 62 19.80 22.31 10.50
N ARG A 63 20.75 23.21 10.43
CA ARG A 63 22.14 22.94 10.00
C ARG A 63 23.11 23.65 10.94
N ALA A 64 24.30 23.08 11.08
CA ALA A 64 25.42 23.70 11.79
C ALA A 64 26.74 23.19 11.20
N VAL A 65 27.81 23.99 11.31
CA VAL A 65 29.16 23.50 11.11
C VAL A 65 29.73 23.17 12.49
N CYS A 66 30.31 22.00 12.65
CA CYS A 66 30.92 21.61 13.91
C CYS A 66 32.18 22.43 14.18
N PRO A 67 32.31 23.13 15.33
CA PRO A 67 33.48 23.94 15.62
C PRO A 67 34.75 23.11 15.92
N HIS A 68 34.63 21.79 16.05
CA HIS A 68 35.75 20.89 16.37
C HIS A 68 36.31 20.12 15.19
N CYS A 69 35.50 19.84 14.14
CA CYS A 69 35.91 19.05 12.98
C CYS A 69 35.46 19.65 11.64
N ASP A 70 34.93 20.88 11.67
CA ASP A 70 34.47 21.64 10.50
C ASP A 70 33.45 20.96 9.59
N THR A 71 32.92 19.80 10.02
CA THR A 71 31.90 19.07 9.25
C THR A 71 30.58 19.81 9.24
N SER A 72 29.99 19.95 8.05
CA SER A 72 28.63 20.49 7.88
C SER A 72 27.59 19.44 8.26
N LEU A 73 26.83 19.69 9.32
CA LEU A 73 25.90 18.75 9.93
C LEU A 73 24.45 19.11 9.60
N LYS A 74 23.66 18.08 9.33
CA LYS A 74 22.19 18.13 9.43
C LYS A 74 21.81 17.93 10.89
N ILE A 75 21.08 18.87 11.48
CA ILE A 75 20.73 18.84 12.91
C ILE A 75 19.33 18.26 13.09
N GLU A 76 19.27 17.23 13.93
CA GLU A 76 18.03 16.57 14.34
C GLU A 76 17.77 16.80 15.84
N GLN A 77 16.55 17.17 16.20
CA GLN A 77 16.16 17.30 17.61
C GLN A 77 16.01 15.90 18.20
N SER A 78 16.98 15.49 19.02
CA SER A 78 17.03 14.12 19.54
C SER A 78 17.90 14.04 20.79
N ARG A 79 17.54 13.08 21.69
CA ARG A 79 18.37 12.69 22.84
C ARG A 79 19.23 11.45 22.55
N LYS A 80 19.19 10.95 21.31
CA LYS A 80 20.02 9.80 20.90
C LYS A 80 21.50 10.11 21.07
N ARG A 81 22.26 9.08 21.42
CA ARG A 81 23.73 9.14 21.55
C ARG A 81 24.45 8.21 20.57
N ILE A 82 23.70 7.47 19.81
CA ILE A 82 24.19 6.50 18.82
C ILE A 82 23.45 6.73 17.52
N ASN A 83 24.19 6.69 16.41
CA ASN A 83 23.67 6.64 15.06
C ASN A 83 24.36 5.49 14.33
N LYS A 84 23.60 4.66 13.66
CA LYS A 84 24.09 3.64 12.76
C LYS A 84 23.56 3.94 11.37
N GLN A 85 24.45 3.93 10.38
CA GLN A 85 24.06 4.04 8.98
C GLN A 85 24.57 2.80 8.25
N THR A 86 23.74 2.24 7.39
CA THR A 86 24.11 1.13 6.51
C THR A 86 23.63 1.47 5.12
N MET A 87 24.51 1.32 4.12
CA MET A 87 24.15 1.52 2.72
C MET A 87 24.98 0.61 1.82
N PHE A 88 24.51 0.43 0.59
CA PHE A 88 25.25 -0.28 -0.44
C PHE A 88 25.81 0.71 -1.44
N ILE A 89 27.11 0.60 -1.71
CA ILE A 89 27.83 1.42 -2.69
C ILE A 89 28.45 0.52 -3.76
N GLY A 90 28.62 1.05 -4.96
CA GLY A 90 29.11 0.30 -6.09
C GLY A 90 30.35 0.92 -6.74
N LYS A 91 31.15 0.07 -7.38
CA LYS A 91 32.21 0.44 -8.31
C LYS A 91 32.09 -0.39 -9.57
N ALA A 92 32.05 0.26 -10.71
CA ALA A 92 32.04 -0.42 -11.98
C ALA A 92 33.46 -0.39 -12.59
N GLU A 93 33.91 -1.51 -13.10
CA GLU A 93 35.24 -1.69 -13.70
C GLU A 93 35.13 -2.52 -14.98
N ILE A 94 36.11 -2.41 -15.86
CA ILE A 94 36.29 -3.30 -17.01
C ILE A 94 37.46 -4.19 -16.68
N CYS A 95 37.22 -5.50 -16.65
CA CYS A 95 38.25 -6.50 -16.46
C CYS A 95 38.19 -7.44 -17.67
N GLU A 96 39.20 -7.35 -18.54
CA GLU A 96 39.25 -8.09 -19.80
C GLU A 96 37.95 -7.96 -20.62
N GLU A 97 37.31 -9.09 -20.94
CA GLU A 97 36.04 -9.11 -21.67
C GLU A 97 34.82 -8.79 -20.81
N PHE A 98 34.98 -8.57 -19.51
CA PHE A 98 33.85 -8.37 -18.58
C PHE A 98 33.65 -6.89 -18.22
N GLN A 99 32.37 -6.52 -18.11
CA GLN A 99 31.96 -5.43 -17.25
C GLN A 99 31.81 -6.02 -15.86
N VAL A 100 32.54 -5.51 -14.90
CA VAL A 100 32.45 -5.94 -13.51
C VAL A 100 31.72 -4.87 -12.69
N ILE A 101 30.69 -5.27 -11.96
CA ILE A 101 29.99 -4.40 -11.00
C ILE A 101 30.26 -4.96 -9.61
N ARG A 102 31.04 -4.24 -8.85
CA ARG A 102 31.39 -4.58 -7.48
C ARG A 102 30.48 -3.85 -6.52
N SER A 103 29.85 -4.56 -5.60
CA SER A 103 28.96 -4.00 -4.57
C SER A 103 29.55 -4.18 -3.19
N PHE A 104 29.56 -3.11 -2.42
CA PHE A 104 30.13 -3.05 -1.09
C PHE A 104 29.06 -2.66 -0.08
N GLU A 105 29.10 -3.30 1.09
CA GLU A 105 28.34 -2.88 2.25
C GLU A 105 29.17 -1.88 3.07
N LEU A 106 28.64 -0.68 3.24
CA LEU A 106 29.19 0.37 4.11
C LEU A 106 28.36 0.43 5.39
N ILE A 107 29.01 0.22 6.52
CA ILE A 107 28.39 0.36 7.84
C ILE A 107 29.18 1.40 8.63
N ALA A 108 28.51 2.42 9.11
CA ALA A 108 29.07 3.44 9.98
C ALA A 108 28.39 3.44 11.35
N TYR A 109 29.17 3.37 12.39
CA TYR A 109 28.74 3.47 13.76
C TYR A 109 29.27 4.75 14.38
N TYR A 110 28.35 5.60 14.77
CA TYR A 110 28.63 6.86 15.45
C TYR A 110 28.15 6.78 16.89
N ARG A 111 28.99 7.21 17.79
CA ARG A 111 28.65 7.29 19.22
C ARG A 111 29.17 8.62 19.79
N SER A 112 28.35 9.25 20.64
CA SER A 112 28.73 10.44 21.38
C SER A 112 30.03 10.22 22.15
N GLU A 113 30.95 11.20 22.08
CA GLU A 113 32.23 11.21 22.81
C GLU A 113 33.25 10.17 22.32
N THR A 114 33.03 9.57 21.17
CA THR A 114 33.96 8.63 20.55
C THR A 114 34.15 8.95 19.07
N LYS A 115 35.26 8.50 18.50
CA LYS A 115 35.46 8.54 17.04
C LYS A 115 34.54 7.51 16.37
N PRO A 116 34.04 7.78 15.17
CA PRO A 116 33.23 6.83 14.42
C PRO A 116 34.02 5.59 14.01
N CYS A 117 33.33 4.45 13.89
CA CYS A 117 33.85 3.23 13.29
C CYS A 117 33.20 2.98 11.94
N TYR A 118 33.99 2.67 10.93
CA TYR A 118 33.52 2.36 9.59
C TYR A 118 33.93 0.95 9.18
N TYR A 119 32.98 0.22 8.57
CA TYR A 119 33.20 -1.09 7.99
C TYR A 119 32.77 -1.05 6.54
N ILE A 120 33.70 -1.32 5.65
CA ILE A 120 33.44 -1.44 4.22
C ILE A 120 33.91 -2.82 3.80
N ARG A 121 33.02 -3.60 3.19
CA ARG A 121 33.37 -4.93 2.70
C ARG A 121 32.70 -5.20 1.36
N GLU A 122 33.42 -5.83 0.47
CA GLU A 122 32.88 -6.32 -0.78
C GLU A 122 31.97 -7.53 -0.51
N ILE A 123 30.75 -7.48 -1.06
CA ILE A 123 29.75 -8.51 -0.79
C ILE A 123 29.27 -9.22 -2.05
N LEU A 124 29.39 -8.56 -3.22
CA LEU A 124 28.86 -9.07 -4.47
C LEU A 124 29.64 -8.50 -5.65
N GLN A 125 29.90 -9.34 -6.65
CA GLN A 125 30.45 -8.97 -7.96
C GLN A 125 29.58 -9.57 -9.06
N HIS A 126 29.16 -8.75 -10.02
CA HIS A 126 28.54 -9.20 -11.26
C HIS A 126 29.59 -9.12 -12.37
N TRP A 127 29.85 -10.24 -13.01
CA TRP A 127 30.77 -10.40 -14.14
C TRP A 127 29.96 -10.59 -15.40
N ILE A 128 29.86 -9.58 -16.25
CA ILE A 128 28.91 -9.54 -17.37
C ILE A 128 29.68 -9.42 -18.70
N LYS A 129 29.49 -10.40 -19.58
CA LYS A 129 30.04 -10.39 -20.94
C LYS A 129 29.19 -9.55 -21.90
N ASP A 130 29.71 -9.24 -23.06
CA ASP A 130 28.99 -8.47 -24.08
C ASP A 130 27.77 -9.22 -24.64
N ASP A 131 27.81 -10.54 -24.69
CA ASP A 131 26.73 -11.42 -25.11
C ASP A 131 25.60 -11.55 -24.08
N GLY A 132 25.72 -10.88 -22.92
CA GLY A 132 24.73 -10.94 -21.83
C GLY A 132 24.96 -12.09 -20.86
N ASN A 133 25.87 -13.02 -21.14
CA ASN A 133 26.25 -14.06 -20.20
C ASN A 133 26.90 -13.43 -18.96
N ARG A 134 26.52 -13.91 -17.80
CA ARG A 134 27.02 -13.40 -16.52
C ARG A 134 27.36 -14.49 -15.55
N GLU A 135 28.30 -14.21 -14.67
CA GLU A 135 28.57 -14.98 -13.46
C GLU A 135 28.51 -14.07 -12.23
N VAL A 136 28.26 -14.69 -11.08
CA VAL A 136 28.11 -14.00 -9.81
C VAL A 136 29.10 -14.57 -8.81
N VAL A 137 29.89 -13.67 -8.22
CA VAL A 137 30.77 -13.96 -7.09
C VAL A 137 30.23 -13.18 -5.90
N ALA A 138 29.90 -13.88 -4.82
CA ALA A 138 29.29 -13.22 -3.66
C ALA A 138 29.60 -13.92 -2.34
N ARG A 139 29.50 -13.17 -1.25
CA ARG A 139 29.43 -13.71 0.10
C ARG A 139 28.07 -14.40 0.32
N ALA A 140 27.99 -15.28 1.30
CA ALA A 140 26.71 -15.82 1.73
C ALA A 140 25.91 -14.73 2.45
N ASN A 141 24.64 -14.57 2.09
CA ASN A 141 23.72 -13.73 2.82
C ASN A 141 22.83 -14.62 3.70
N ASN A 142 22.98 -14.50 5.02
CA ASN A 142 22.17 -15.23 5.97
C ASN A 142 21.13 -14.31 6.59
N MET A 143 19.91 -14.38 6.09
CA MET A 143 18.78 -13.55 6.57
C MET A 143 18.46 -13.76 8.06
N GLY A 144 18.75 -14.94 8.62
CA GLY A 144 18.54 -15.24 10.05
C GLY A 144 19.51 -14.51 10.98
N PHE A 145 20.67 -14.08 10.48
CA PHE A 145 21.69 -13.35 11.24
C PHE A 145 21.93 -11.92 10.70
N ASN A 146 21.07 -11.43 9.83
CA ASN A 146 21.11 -10.08 9.26
C ASN A 146 22.50 -9.65 8.75
N GLY A 147 23.17 -10.49 7.97
CA GLY A 147 24.46 -10.09 7.45
C GLY A 147 25.08 -11.00 6.40
N TRP A 148 26.00 -10.39 5.67
CA TRP A 148 26.84 -11.08 4.73
C TRP A 148 27.98 -11.79 5.47
N CYS A 149 28.26 -13.04 5.14
CA CYS A 149 29.28 -13.85 5.81
C CYS A 149 30.07 -14.71 4.82
N GLY A 150 31.16 -15.31 5.30
CA GLY A 150 32.05 -16.15 4.50
C GLY A 150 32.86 -15.36 3.46
N GLU A 151 33.50 -16.07 2.55
CA GLU A 151 34.33 -15.52 1.49
C GLU A 151 33.53 -15.26 0.21
N LEU A 152 34.11 -14.48 -0.70
CA LEU A 152 33.60 -14.29 -2.04
C LEU A 152 33.78 -15.58 -2.85
N GLU A 153 32.68 -16.18 -3.27
CA GLU A 153 32.67 -17.44 -4.02
C GLU A 153 31.68 -17.35 -5.19
N ILE A 154 31.89 -18.19 -6.19
CA ILE A 154 30.88 -18.38 -7.24
C ILE A 154 29.56 -18.77 -6.61
N ARG A 155 28.49 -18.07 -6.98
CA ARG A 155 27.14 -18.32 -6.50
C ARG A 155 26.20 -18.66 -7.65
N ASN A 156 25.09 -19.30 -7.31
CA ASN A 156 24.05 -19.59 -8.30
C ASN A 156 23.39 -18.30 -8.80
N LYS A 157 23.11 -18.22 -10.09
CA LYS A 157 22.42 -17.09 -10.74
C LYS A 157 20.92 -17.04 -10.43
N VAL A 158 20.36 -18.17 -10.00
CA VAL A 158 18.94 -18.33 -9.68
C VAL A 158 18.71 -18.01 -8.21
N ILE A 159 17.66 -17.27 -7.93
CA ILE A 159 17.21 -16.98 -6.56
C ILE A 159 16.98 -18.33 -5.85
N GLY A 160 17.81 -18.62 -4.87
CA GLY A 160 17.75 -19.88 -4.12
C GLY A 160 16.70 -19.89 -3.03
N SER A 161 16.60 -21.00 -2.30
CA SER A 161 15.58 -21.26 -1.30
C SER A 161 15.52 -20.20 -0.18
N TYR A 162 14.38 -20.15 0.51
CA TYR A 162 14.00 -19.23 1.58
C TYR A 162 15.06 -18.97 2.67
N TYR A 163 15.98 -19.90 2.90
CA TYR A 163 17.03 -19.81 3.93
C TYR A 163 18.36 -19.22 3.45
N TYR A 164 18.60 -19.18 2.14
CA TYR A 164 19.79 -18.61 1.53
C TYR A 164 19.37 -17.70 0.37
N ASN A 165 18.80 -16.57 0.71
CA ASN A 165 18.47 -15.56 -0.29
C ASN A 165 19.79 -14.99 -0.84
N HIS A 166 20.26 -15.58 -1.92
CA HIS A 166 21.27 -14.96 -2.75
C HIS A 166 20.58 -13.82 -3.48
N ASN A 167 20.56 -12.62 -2.87
CA ASN A 167 20.22 -11.42 -3.60
C ASN A 167 21.30 -11.24 -4.67
N ASN A 168 21.03 -11.86 -5.81
CA ASN A 168 21.90 -11.74 -6.99
C ASN A 168 21.78 -10.35 -7.62
N ASP A 169 21.04 -9.45 -7.01
CA ASP A 169 20.90 -8.06 -7.39
C ASP A 169 20.83 -7.19 -6.13
N ILE A 170 21.76 -6.26 -6.01
CA ILE A 170 21.81 -5.30 -4.93
C ILE A 170 21.70 -3.90 -5.53
N TYR A 171 20.73 -3.14 -5.05
CA TYR A 171 20.65 -1.73 -5.37
C TYR A 171 21.77 -0.98 -4.64
N CYS A 172 22.77 -0.53 -5.40
CA CYS A 172 23.80 0.38 -4.90
C CYS A 172 23.26 1.81 -4.94
N GLU A 173 23.13 2.44 -3.78
CA GLU A 173 22.61 3.81 -3.67
C GLU A 173 23.49 4.82 -4.39
N ARG A 174 24.80 4.54 -4.45
CA ARG A 174 25.80 5.37 -5.13
C ARG A 174 26.88 4.51 -5.76
N TYR A 175 27.37 4.96 -6.91
CA TYR A 175 28.56 4.42 -7.56
C TYR A 175 29.73 5.40 -7.43
N HIS A 176 30.93 4.86 -7.18
CA HIS A 176 32.15 5.65 -7.10
C HIS A 176 32.38 6.45 -8.39
N PRO A 177 32.80 7.73 -8.31
CA PRO A 177 32.98 8.59 -9.50
C PRO A 177 33.97 8.05 -10.54
N ALA A 178 35.01 7.34 -10.11
CA ALA A 178 35.96 6.67 -10.99
C ALA A 178 35.46 5.34 -11.59
N SER A 179 34.16 5.04 -11.49
CA SER A 179 33.57 3.87 -12.14
C SER A 179 33.66 3.97 -13.66
N VAL A 180 34.07 2.85 -14.29
CA VAL A 180 34.23 2.75 -15.76
C VAL A 180 33.15 1.79 -16.29
N PHE A 181 32.32 2.30 -17.20
CA PHE A 181 31.29 1.52 -17.88
C PHE A 181 31.60 1.37 -19.36
N ARG A 182 31.27 0.22 -19.96
CA ARG A 182 31.39 0.00 -21.39
C ARG A 182 30.52 0.97 -22.18
N PRO A 183 30.90 1.35 -23.40
CA PRO A 183 30.16 2.33 -24.22
C PRO A 183 28.68 1.98 -24.43
N LYS A 184 28.35 0.68 -24.50
CA LYS A 184 26.95 0.24 -24.64
C LYS A 184 26.07 0.68 -23.48
N TYR A 185 26.58 0.63 -22.25
CA TYR A 185 25.84 1.05 -21.06
C TYR A 185 25.74 2.57 -20.96
N ILE A 186 26.82 3.28 -21.31
CA ILE A 186 26.78 4.74 -21.36
C ILE A 186 25.75 5.24 -22.38
N ARG A 187 25.65 4.60 -23.55
CA ARG A 187 24.61 4.94 -24.55
C ARG A 187 23.17 4.74 -24.02
N MET A 188 22.96 3.78 -23.11
CA MET A 188 21.69 3.56 -22.42
C MET A 188 21.41 4.62 -21.31
N GLY A 189 22.38 5.49 -21.00
CA GLY A 189 22.29 6.46 -19.91
C GLY A 189 22.77 5.93 -18.56
N ILE A 190 23.41 4.75 -18.54
CA ILE A 190 23.95 4.14 -17.33
C ILE A 190 25.37 4.67 -17.09
N ASP A 191 25.58 5.39 -16.02
CA ASP A 191 26.86 5.93 -15.56
C ASP A 191 26.96 5.86 -14.02
N CYS A 192 28.02 6.43 -13.44
CA CYS A 192 28.20 6.51 -11.99
C CYS A 192 27.08 7.27 -11.25
N LYS A 193 26.20 7.96 -11.96
CA LYS A 193 25.06 8.68 -11.42
C LYS A 193 23.76 7.86 -11.46
N LEU A 194 23.84 6.58 -11.82
CA LEU A 194 22.68 5.68 -11.80
C LEU A 194 22.03 5.70 -10.40
N ARG A 195 20.72 5.89 -10.38
CA ARG A 195 19.85 5.90 -9.20
C ARG A 195 18.48 5.33 -9.56
N GLY A 196 17.73 4.90 -8.56
CA GLY A 196 16.35 4.47 -8.73
C GLY A 196 16.18 3.03 -9.22
N MET A 197 17.25 2.39 -9.67
CA MET A 197 17.27 0.95 -9.99
C MET A 197 18.69 0.40 -9.90
N SER A 198 18.81 -0.92 -9.73
CA SER A 198 20.11 -1.57 -9.76
C SER A 198 20.71 -1.56 -11.19
N PHE A 199 22.01 -1.80 -11.28
CA PHE A 199 22.64 -1.95 -12.59
C PHE A 199 22.02 -3.09 -13.41
N LEU A 200 21.76 -4.22 -12.78
CA LEU A 200 21.16 -5.38 -13.47
C LEU A 200 19.75 -5.08 -13.96
N THR A 201 18.94 -4.48 -13.11
CA THR A 201 17.60 -4.05 -13.51
C THR A 201 17.66 -3.06 -14.66
N ALA A 202 18.56 -2.06 -14.59
CA ALA A 202 18.74 -1.11 -15.68
C ALA A 202 19.12 -1.80 -17.00
N THR A 203 20.08 -2.71 -16.97
CA THR A 203 20.52 -3.43 -18.19
C THR A 203 19.48 -4.37 -18.76
N ASN A 204 18.55 -4.87 -17.95
CA ASN A 204 17.44 -5.71 -18.39
C ASN A 204 16.25 -4.89 -18.89
N THR A 205 15.96 -3.76 -18.23
CA THR A 205 14.75 -2.95 -18.48
C THR A 205 14.91 -1.98 -19.65
N ILE A 206 16.06 -1.27 -19.70
CA ILE A 206 16.29 -0.19 -20.66
C ILE A 206 16.19 -0.67 -22.12
N PRO A 207 16.79 -1.81 -22.55
CA PRO A 207 16.70 -2.27 -23.94
C PRO A 207 15.27 -2.53 -24.41
N HIS A 208 14.36 -2.79 -23.48
CA HIS A 208 12.97 -3.14 -23.77
C HIS A 208 11.97 -2.03 -23.43
N SER A 209 12.45 -0.84 -23.00
CA SER A 209 11.59 0.27 -22.60
C SER A 209 12.17 1.64 -22.98
N PRO A 210 11.78 2.19 -24.14
CA PRO A 210 12.19 3.56 -24.52
C PRO A 210 11.79 4.63 -23.50
N LYS A 211 10.73 4.38 -22.73
CA LYS A 211 10.28 5.28 -21.65
C LYS A 211 11.28 5.28 -20.50
N ALA A 212 11.70 4.10 -20.04
CA ALA A 212 12.72 3.96 -19.01
C ALA A 212 14.05 4.59 -19.44
N GLU A 213 14.47 4.36 -20.69
CA GLU A 213 15.66 5.01 -21.28
C GLU A 213 15.55 6.54 -21.26
N THR A 214 14.40 7.07 -21.66
CA THR A 214 14.14 8.52 -21.64
C THR A 214 14.23 9.09 -20.23
N LEU A 215 13.62 8.43 -19.24
CA LEU A 215 13.68 8.86 -17.85
C LEU A 215 15.10 8.83 -17.30
N LEU A 216 15.85 7.76 -17.59
CA LEU A 216 17.24 7.60 -17.14
C LEU A 216 18.14 8.68 -17.74
N LYS A 217 18.08 8.90 -19.05
CA LYS A 217 18.82 9.97 -19.74
C LYS A 217 18.45 11.36 -19.24
N ALA A 218 17.19 11.59 -18.90
CA ALA A 218 16.70 12.82 -18.30
C ALA A 218 17.01 12.94 -16.80
N ARG A 219 17.67 11.93 -16.20
CA ARG A 219 18.01 11.87 -14.76
C ARG A 219 16.79 12.06 -13.86
N ARG A 220 15.68 11.44 -14.23
CA ARG A 220 14.44 11.43 -13.47
C ARG A 220 14.38 10.18 -12.57
N TYR A 221 15.36 10.09 -11.70
CA TYR A 221 15.54 8.94 -10.82
C TYR A 221 14.34 8.68 -9.92
N GLU A 222 13.63 9.74 -9.53
CA GLU A 222 12.38 9.63 -8.77
C GLU A 222 11.29 8.85 -9.50
N LEU A 223 11.23 8.95 -10.84
CA LEU A 223 10.31 8.18 -11.67
C LEU A 223 10.85 6.79 -12.02
N ILE A 224 12.18 6.66 -12.08
CA ILE A 224 12.84 5.37 -12.30
C ILE A 224 12.61 4.43 -11.11
N ASP A 225 12.78 4.93 -9.90
CA ASP A 225 12.51 4.18 -8.66
C ASP A 225 11.06 3.69 -8.60
N TYR A 226 10.14 4.51 -9.08
CA TYR A 226 8.72 4.18 -9.15
C TYR A 226 8.36 3.25 -10.32
N PHE A 227 9.23 3.13 -11.32
CA PHE A 227 8.95 2.43 -12.58
C PHE A 227 8.77 0.91 -12.41
N GLU A 228 9.54 0.28 -11.53
CA GLU A 228 9.49 -1.18 -11.35
C GLU A 228 8.14 -1.65 -10.80
N ASP A 229 7.64 -0.98 -9.76
CA ASP A 229 6.42 -1.38 -9.07
C ASP A 229 5.14 -0.85 -9.73
N HIS A 230 5.25 0.25 -10.48
CA HIS A 230 4.10 1.01 -10.97
C HIS A 230 4.20 1.39 -12.46
N ARG A 231 4.76 0.50 -13.27
CA ARG A 231 4.94 0.70 -14.71
C ARG A 231 3.66 1.15 -15.42
N TYR A 232 2.51 0.60 -15.04
CA TYR A 232 1.22 0.96 -15.62
C TYR A 232 0.87 2.44 -15.46
N LYS A 233 1.20 3.07 -14.32
CA LYS A 233 0.98 4.52 -14.09
C LYS A 233 1.92 5.36 -14.98
N ILE A 234 3.17 4.94 -15.12
CA ILE A 234 4.11 5.59 -16.04
C ILE A 234 3.59 5.51 -17.49
N ASP A 235 3.04 4.36 -17.89
CA ASP A 235 2.51 4.15 -19.23
C ASP A 235 1.25 4.98 -19.48
N MET A 236 0.33 5.03 -18.52
CA MET A 236 -0.93 5.78 -18.59
C MET A 236 -0.69 7.29 -18.66
N TYR A 237 0.16 7.81 -17.78
CA TYR A 237 0.42 9.25 -17.66
C TYR A 237 1.68 9.72 -18.42
N TRP A 238 2.17 8.92 -19.38
CA TRP A 238 3.34 9.28 -20.16
C TRP A 238 3.26 10.64 -20.85
N PRO A 239 2.12 11.08 -21.43
CA PRO A 239 1.97 12.42 -21.97
C PRO A 239 2.24 13.51 -20.92
N SER A 240 1.71 13.37 -19.72
CA SER A 240 1.92 14.32 -18.61
C SER A 240 3.38 14.33 -18.14
N ILE A 241 4.02 13.16 -18.09
CA ILE A 241 5.46 13.04 -17.78
C ILE A 241 6.30 13.80 -18.80
N LYS A 242 5.99 13.67 -20.11
CA LYS A 242 6.68 14.44 -21.17
C LYS A 242 6.55 15.94 -20.97
N ILE A 243 5.42 16.42 -20.47
CA ILE A 243 5.23 17.84 -20.14
C ILE A 243 6.11 18.25 -18.98
N CYS A 244 6.18 17.43 -17.92
CA CYS A 244 7.07 17.68 -16.78
C CYS A 244 8.54 17.74 -17.24
N LEU A 245 8.97 16.85 -18.16
CA LEU A 245 10.31 16.86 -18.72
C LEU A 245 10.61 18.16 -19.47
N ARG A 246 9.72 18.57 -20.39
CA ARG A 246 9.87 19.80 -21.18
C ARG A 246 9.92 21.05 -20.30
N ASN A 247 9.10 21.11 -19.24
CA ASN A 247 9.06 22.23 -18.32
C ASN A 247 10.09 22.16 -17.20
N LYS A 248 11.02 21.19 -17.24
CA LYS A 248 12.02 20.97 -16.19
C LYS A 248 11.40 20.85 -14.79
N TYR A 249 10.13 20.46 -14.72
CA TYR A 249 9.41 20.30 -13.45
C TYR A 249 9.90 19.04 -12.74
N ARG A 250 10.38 19.18 -11.48
CA ARG A 250 10.79 18.06 -10.64
C ARG A 250 9.65 17.61 -9.75
N ILE A 251 9.31 16.34 -9.84
CA ILE A 251 8.28 15.70 -9.03
C ILE A 251 8.94 15.29 -7.71
N LYS A 252 8.61 16.01 -6.62
CA LYS A 252 9.22 15.76 -5.30
C LYS A 252 8.65 14.53 -4.61
N ASP A 253 7.40 14.23 -4.87
CA ASP A 253 6.65 13.09 -4.34
C ASP A 253 5.87 12.47 -5.50
N VAL A 254 6.37 11.36 -5.99
CA VAL A 254 5.83 10.70 -7.20
C VAL A 254 4.48 10.07 -6.93
N SER A 255 4.29 9.44 -5.76
CA SER A 255 3.02 8.85 -5.38
C SER A 255 1.92 9.90 -5.31
N MET A 256 2.16 10.98 -4.56
CA MET A 256 1.21 12.10 -4.46
C MET A 256 0.93 12.75 -5.83
N TRP A 257 1.93 12.81 -6.72
CA TRP A 257 1.74 13.39 -8.04
C TRP A 257 0.83 12.52 -8.92
N PHE A 258 0.97 11.21 -8.90
CA PHE A 258 0.07 10.31 -9.61
C PHE A 258 -1.35 10.35 -9.03
N ASP A 259 -1.50 10.35 -7.70
CA ASP A 259 -2.81 10.51 -7.05
C ASP A 259 -3.45 11.85 -7.44
N TYR A 260 -2.65 12.90 -7.56
CA TYR A 260 -3.13 14.20 -8.04
C TYR A 260 -3.58 14.15 -9.51
N LEU A 261 -2.86 13.44 -10.40
CA LEU A 261 -3.29 13.25 -11.79
C LEU A 261 -4.60 12.46 -11.89
N GLU A 262 -4.78 11.43 -11.07
CA GLU A 262 -6.04 10.67 -10.99
C GLU A 262 -7.21 11.58 -10.55
N LEU A 263 -6.97 12.48 -9.61
CA LEU A 263 -7.98 13.47 -9.21
C LEU A 263 -8.28 14.47 -10.32
N LEU A 264 -7.28 14.94 -11.04
CA LEU A 264 -7.48 15.82 -12.20
C LEU A 264 -8.30 15.15 -13.30
N ASP A 265 -8.00 13.88 -13.60
CA ASP A 265 -8.74 13.07 -14.57
C ASP A 265 -10.19 12.87 -14.14
N HIS A 266 -10.43 12.52 -12.90
CA HIS A 266 -11.77 12.42 -12.31
C HIS A 266 -12.60 13.70 -12.49
N TYR A 267 -11.95 14.87 -12.44
CA TYR A 267 -12.58 16.16 -12.66
C TYR A 267 -12.46 16.68 -14.11
N HIS A 268 -12.12 15.81 -15.07
CA HIS A 268 -11.99 16.11 -16.50
C HIS A 268 -11.09 17.31 -16.79
N LYS A 269 -9.97 17.42 -16.05
CA LYS A 269 -8.96 18.44 -16.31
C LYS A 269 -8.01 17.98 -17.41
N ASP A 270 -7.55 18.94 -18.20
CA ASP A 270 -6.63 18.65 -19.30
C ASP A 270 -5.24 18.23 -18.77
N LEU A 271 -4.95 16.93 -18.83
CA LEU A 271 -3.68 16.35 -18.44
C LEU A 271 -2.54 16.62 -19.43
N HIS A 272 -2.83 17.28 -20.55
CA HIS A 272 -1.83 17.77 -21.51
C HIS A 272 -1.44 19.23 -21.28
N ASN A 273 -1.99 19.88 -20.27
CA ASN A 273 -1.72 21.27 -19.93
C ASN A 273 -0.75 21.37 -18.74
N ALA A 274 0.40 22.03 -18.96
CA ALA A 274 1.42 22.25 -17.94
C ALA A 274 0.89 22.97 -16.69
N HIS A 275 -0.13 23.82 -16.84
CA HIS A 275 -0.77 24.51 -15.70
C HIS A 275 -1.31 23.53 -14.67
N TYR A 276 -1.89 22.42 -15.13
CA TYR A 276 -2.43 21.39 -14.24
C TYR A 276 -1.35 20.40 -13.79
N VAL A 277 -0.57 19.83 -14.73
CA VAL A 277 0.33 18.72 -14.40
C VAL A 277 1.64 19.12 -13.69
N CYS A 278 1.99 20.43 -13.73
CA CYS A 278 3.19 21.00 -13.09
C CYS A 278 2.84 22.05 -12.03
N PRO A 279 2.07 21.73 -10.98
CA PRO A 279 1.64 22.71 -10.00
C PRO A 279 2.83 23.28 -9.21
N LYS A 280 2.84 24.59 -8.93
CA LYS A 280 3.89 25.24 -8.12
C LYS A 280 4.03 24.62 -6.73
N ASN A 281 2.92 24.19 -6.15
CA ASN A 281 2.86 23.50 -4.87
C ASN A 281 1.97 22.25 -5.01
N LEU A 282 2.59 21.09 -5.20
CA LEU A 282 1.90 19.83 -5.41
C LEU A 282 0.96 19.49 -4.24
N LYS A 283 1.45 19.58 -2.99
CA LYS A 283 0.63 19.25 -1.83
C LYS A 283 -0.63 20.12 -1.75
N LYS A 284 -0.49 21.41 -1.91
CA LYS A 284 -1.65 22.34 -1.88
C LYS A 284 -2.65 22.04 -2.99
N ALA A 285 -2.15 21.74 -4.20
CA ALA A 285 -3.00 21.39 -5.33
C ALA A 285 -3.72 20.05 -5.12
N HIS A 286 -3.02 19.03 -4.67
CA HIS A 286 -3.57 17.74 -4.33
C HIS A 286 -4.65 17.85 -3.24
N ASP A 287 -4.34 18.52 -2.11
CA ASP A 287 -5.26 18.66 -0.97
C ASP A 287 -6.55 19.41 -1.36
N LEU A 288 -6.46 20.36 -2.29
CA LEU A 288 -7.64 21.05 -2.83
C LEU A 288 -8.61 20.08 -3.52
N TYR A 289 -8.11 19.20 -4.39
CA TYR A 289 -8.93 18.23 -5.11
C TYR A 289 -9.43 17.10 -4.21
N VAL A 290 -8.63 16.65 -3.23
CA VAL A 290 -9.07 15.72 -2.21
C VAL A 290 -10.24 16.29 -1.39
N ALA A 291 -10.14 17.55 -0.95
CA ALA A 291 -11.22 18.21 -0.22
C ALA A 291 -12.48 18.38 -1.08
N ARG A 292 -12.31 18.64 -2.39
CA ARG A 292 -13.42 18.69 -3.33
C ARG A 292 -14.11 17.34 -3.46
N LYS A 293 -13.35 16.26 -3.69
CA LYS A 293 -13.89 14.90 -3.82
C LYS A 293 -14.67 14.48 -2.58
N LYS A 294 -14.11 14.70 -1.38
CA LYS A 294 -14.81 14.40 -0.12
C LYS A 294 -16.17 15.10 -0.01
N ARG A 295 -16.27 16.36 -0.44
CA ARG A 295 -17.53 17.10 -0.44
C ARG A 295 -18.53 16.54 -1.45
N ASP A 296 -18.06 16.14 -2.63
CA ASP A 296 -18.91 15.60 -3.67
C ASP A 296 -19.42 14.20 -3.29
N ASP A 297 -18.55 13.33 -2.75
CA ASP A 297 -18.90 12.02 -2.21
C ASP A 297 -19.92 12.12 -1.06
N GLU A 298 -19.77 13.13 -0.18
CA GLU A 298 -20.73 13.36 0.91
C GLU A 298 -22.10 13.82 0.41
N LYS A 299 -22.13 14.68 -0.61
CA LYS A 299 -23.39 15.10 -1.26
C LYS A 299 -24.08 13.91 -1.92
N GLU A 300 -23.35 13.06 -2.63
CA GLU A 300 -23.89 11.89 -3.28
C GLU A 300 -24.47 10.89 -2.23
N ARG A 301 -23.74 10.67 -1.13
CA ARG A 301 -24.22 9.83 -0.03
C ARG A 301 -25.52 10.37 0.55
N LYS A 302 -25.57 11.67 0.89
CA LYS A 302 -26.78 12.31 1.41
C LYS A 302 -27.96 12.21 0.43
N ALA A 303 -27.70 12.35 -0.87
CA ALA A 303 -28.74 12.19 -1.88
C ALA A 303 -29.28 10.75 -1.96
N LYS A 304 -28.39 9.75 -1.91
CA LYS A 304 -28.77 8.32 -1.86
C LYS A 304 -29.56 7.99 -0.60
N ASP A 305 -29.14 8.49 0.56
CA ASP A 305 -29.86 8.30 1.83
C ASP A 305 -31.26 8.92 1.79
N MET A 306 -31.38 10.13 1.24
CA MET A 306 -32.67 10.80 1.05
C MET A 306 -33.58 10.00 0.13
N GLN A 307 -33.08 9.51 -1.01
CA GLN A 307 -33.86 8.67 -1.92
C GLN A 307 -34.32 7.36 -1.23
N ARG A 308 -33.47 6.76 -0.41
CA ARG A 308 -33.81 5.55 0.39
C ARG A 308 -34.94 5.83 1.37
N LEU A 309 -34.87 6.96 2.08
CA LEU A 309 -35.89 7.39 3.03
C LEU A 309 -37.26 7.66 2.34
N LEU A 310 -37.22 8.35 1.19
CA LEU A 310 -38.44 8.62 0.40
C LEU A 310 -39.08 7.31 -0.08
N LYS A 311 -38.26 6.36 -0.53
CA LYS A 311 -38.73 5.04 -0.95
C LYS A 311 -39.37 4.27 0.22
N LEU A 312 -38.74 4.27 1.41
CA LEU A 312 -39.30 3.62 2.61
C LEU A 312 -40.62 4.25 3.03
N LYS A 313 -40.75 5.57 2.99
CA LYS A 313 -42.01 6.26 3.29
C LYS A 313 -43.11 5.80 2.34
N LYS A 314 -42.85 5.79 1.04
CA LYS A 314 -43.81 5.31 0.03
C LYS A 314 -44.19 3.84 0.25
N ASP A 315 -43.20 3.00 0.57
CA ASP A 315 -43.43 1.59 0.87
C ASP A 315 -44.31 1.44 2.12
N ALA A 316 -44.12 2.26 3.18
CA ALA A 316 -44.94 2.29 4.37
C ALA A 316 -46.38 2.69 4.08
N GLU A 317 -46.60 3.75 3.30
CA GLU A 317 -47.93 4.19 2.89
C GLU A 317 -48.67 3.11 2.10
N ASN A 318 -47.98 2.47 1.14
CA ASN A 318 -48.57 1.37 0.38
C ASN A 318 -48.90 0.17 1.26
N TYR A 319 -48.06 -0.21 2.21
CA TYR A 319 -48.33 -1.28 3.14
C TYR A 319 -49.57 -1.00 3.98
N ILE A 320 -49.68 0.19 4.56
CA ILE A 320 -50.86 0.59 5.34
C ILE A 320 -52.13 0.55 4.46
N LYS A 321 -52.06 1.11 3.24
CA LYS A 321 -53.20 1.09 2.30
C LYS A 321 -53.67 -0.33 1.97
N GLU A 322 -52.76 -1.29 1.79
CA GLU A 322 -53.08 -2.68 1.41
C GLU A 322 -53.48 -3.55 2.59
N LYS A 323 -52.89 -3.33 3.77
CA LYS A 323 -53.00 -4.25 4.94
C LYS A 323 -53.76 -3.69 6.12
N SER A 324 -54.14 -2.40 6.15
CA SER A 324 -54.82 -1.78 7.30
C SER A 324 -56.12 -2.51 7.72
N LYS A 325 -56.83 -3.11 6.78
CA LYS A 325 -58.04 -3.91 7.04
C LYS A 325 -57.78 -5.14 7.92
N PHE A 326 -56.51 -5.54 8.12
CA PHE A 326 -56.15 -6.65 9.02
C PHE A 326 -55.61 -6.18 10.37
N PHE A 327 -55.36 -4.87 10.60
CA PHE A 327 -54.64 -4.38 11.77
C PHE A 327 -55.40 -4.54 13.11
N ASP A 328 -56.68 -4.73 13.08
CA ASP A 328 -57.53 -5.02 14.25
C ASP A 328 -57.59 -6.51 14.58
N LEU A 329 -57.03 -7.40 13.74
CA LEU A 329 -57.01 -8.84 14.00
C LEU A 329 -56.24 -9.16 15.27
N LYS A 330 -56.87 -9.94 16.13
CA LYS A 330 -56.27 -10.47 17.34
C LYS A 330 -56.79 -11.88 17.55
N MET A 331 -55.91 -12.88 17.50
CA MET A 331 -56.23 -14.26 17.83
C MET A 331 -55.61 -14.56 19.20
N TYR A 332 -56.39 -15.18 20.08
CA TYR A 332 -55.97 -15.42 21.44
C TYR A 332 -56.51 -16.77 21.97
N ASP A 333 -55.66 -17.53 22.67
CA ASP A 333 -55.99 -18.84 23.19
C ASP A 333 -55.87 -18.96 24.74
N GLY A 334 -55.83 -17.84 25.44
CA GLY A 334 -55.63 -17.79 26.91
C GLY A 334 -54.15 -17.53 27.29
N LYS A 335 -53.19 -17.81 26.42
CA LYS A 335 -51.75 -17.59 26.67
C LYS A 335 -51.04 -16.87 25.50
N ILE A 336 -51.29 -17.31 24.27
CA ILE A 336 -50.66 -16.82 23.07
C ILE A 336 -51.55 -15.80 22.37
N VAL A 337 -50.98 -14.68 22.01
CA VAL A 337 -51.62 -13.66 21.17
C VAL A 337 -50.93 -13.65 19.81
N VAL A 338 -51.71 -13.74 18.74
CA VAL A 338 -51.22 -13.58 17.35
C VAL A 338 -51.85 -12.32 16.76
N VAL A 339 -51.00 -11.42 16.29
CA VAL A 339 -51.40 -10.13 15.73
C VAL A 339 -50.61 -9.83 14.44
N PRO A 340 -51.20 -9.10 13.47
CA PRO A 340 -50.45 -8.67 12.28
C PRO A 340 -49.42 -7.62 12.63
N LEU A 341 -48.33 -7.60 11.88
CA LEU A 341 -47.42 -6.46 11.91
C LEU A 341 -48.07 -5.27 11.22
N LYS A 342 -48.07 -4.10 11.87
CA LYS A 342 -48.87 -2.95 11.45
C LYS A 342 -48.08 -1.87 10.73
N SER A 343 -46.76 -1.86 10.87
CA SER A 343 -45.90 -0.86 10.25
C SER A 343 -44.53 -1.44 9.85
N LEU A 344 -43.80 -0.74 8.99
CA LEU A 344 -42.47 -1.14 8.62
C LEU A 344 -41.49 -1.17 9.79
N GLU A 345 -41.73 -0.31 10.80
CA GLU A 345 -40.96 -0.31 12.05
C GLU A 345 -41.19 -1.62 12.83
N GLU A 346 -42.43 -2.12 12.84
CA GLU A 346 -42.72 -3.42 13.45
C GLU A 346 -42.06 -4.58 12.69
N PHE A 347 -41.99 -4.53 11.34
CA PHE A 347 -41.22 -5.49 10.54
C PHE A 347 -39.75 -5.46 10.88
N GLN A 348 -39.18 -4.28 11.07
CA GLN A 348 -37.77 -4.14 11.45
C GLN A 348 -37.52 -4.72 12.85
N GLN A 349 -38.35 -4.36 13.83
CA GLN A 349 -38.27 -4.86 15.21
C GLN A 349 -38.44 -6.38 15.27
N GLU A 350 -39.42 -6.93 14.53
CA GLU A 350 -39.65 -8.37 14.44
C GLU A 350 -38.41 -9.07 13.86
N GLY A 351 -37.81 -8.53 12.77
CA GLY A 351 -36.61 -9.06 12.16
C GLY A 351 -35.40 -9.03 13.10
N GLU A 352 -35.26 -7.96 13.87
CA GLU A 352 -34.18 -7.81 14.86
C GLU A 352 -34.32 -8.77 16.03
N ILE A 353 -35.53 -8.87 16.61
CA ILE A 353 -35.82 -9.70 17.80
C ILE A 353 -35.77 -11.20 17.45
N MET A 354 -36.33 -11.57 16.31
CA MET A 354 -36.43 -12.97 15.89
C MET A 354 -35.26 -13.44 15.06
N HIS A 355 -34.29 -12.55 14.70
CA HIS A 355 -33.22 -12.81 13.78
C HIS A 355 -33.69 -13.32 12.41
N HIS A 356 -34.74 -12.69 11.89
CA HIS A 356 -35.38 -13.02 10.62
C HIS A 356 -35.12 -11.94 9.56
N CYS A 357 -35.03 -12.36 8.29
CA CYS A 357 -34.90 -11.44 7.15
C CYS A 357 -36.22 -10.82 6.70
N VAL A 358 -37.25 -10.76 7.55
CA VAL A 358 -38.62 -10.33 7.19
C VAL A 358 -38.67 -8.88 6.69
N PHE A 359 -37.86 -7.99 7.26
CA PHE A 359 -37.73 -6.60 6.82
C PHE A 359 -36.78 -6.47 5.61
N THR A 360 -35.59 -7.10 5.68
CA THR A 360 -34.57 -7.01 4.64
C THR A 360 -35.01 -7.62 3.31
N ASN A 361 -35.77 -8.72 3.36
CA ASN A 361 -36.39 -9.36 2.21
C ASN A 361 -37.72 -8.71 1.79
N LYS A 362 -38.11 -7.63 2.43
CA LYS A 362 -39.26 -6.76 2.08
C LYS A 362 -40.59 -7.51 2.00
N TYR A 363 -40.86 -8.44 2.91
CA TYR A 363 -42.17 -9.15 3.00
C TYR A 363 -43.35 -8.21 3.03
N TYR A 364 -43.19 -7.00 3.53
CA TYR A 364 -44.22 -5.96 3.51
C TYR A 364 -44.66 -5.52 2.09
N LYS A 365 -43.94 -5.91 1.03
CA LYS A 365 -44.31 -5.63 -0.38
C LYS A 365 -45.14 -6.74 -1.00
N GLU A 366 -45.18 -7.91 -0.36
CA GLU A 366 -45.88 -9.07 -0.89
C GLU A 366 -47.40 -8.89 -0.70
N LYS A 367 -48.09 -8.64 -1.82
CA LYS A 367 -49.54 -8.38 -1.79
C LYS A 367 -50.36 -9.52 -1.22
N ASP A 368 -49.95 -10.75 -1.56
CA ASP A 368 -50.65 -11.97 -1.19
C ASP A 368 -50.16 -12.59 0.12
N SER A 369 -49.28 -11.90 0.85
CA SER A 369 -48.74 -12.36 2.14
C SER A 369 -49.22 -11.45 3.29
N LEU A 370 -49.62 -12.05 4.39
CA LEU A 370 -49.88 -11.38 5.65
C LEU A 370 -48.95 -11.92 6.71
N ILE A 371 -48.15 -11.02 7.29
CA ILE A 371 -47.20 -11.39 8.34
C ILE A 371 -47.80 -11.11 9.71
N LEU A 372 -47.78 -12.15 10.53
CA LEU A 372 -48.32 -12.13 11.91
C LEU A 372 -47.17 -12.39 12.90
N SER A 373 -47.25 -11.81 14.07
CA SER A 373 -46.33 -12.07 15.19
C SER A 373 -47.11 -12.77 16.31
N ALA A 374 -46.66 -13.96 16.70
CA ALA A 374 -47.15 -14.69 17.88
C ALA A 374 -46.33 -14.23 19.10
N ARG A 375 -47.07 -13.86 20.18
CA ARG A 375 -46.44 -13.29 21.38
C ARG A 375 -47.06 -13.93 22.66
N ILE A 376 -46.22 -14.04 23.70
CA ILE A 376 -46.62 -14.36 25.07
C ILE A 376 -46.19 -13.18 25.96
N GLY A 377 -47.19 -12.42 26.41
CA GLY A 377 -46.91 -11.12 27.05
C GLY A 377 -46.20 -10.19 26.12
N LYS A 378 -44.93 -9.79 26.47
CA LYS A 378 -44.09 -8.95 25.65
C LYS A 378 -43.08 -9.75 24.79
N LYS A 379 -42.98 -11.08 24.98
CA LYS A 379 -42.01 -11.92 24.28
C LYS A 379 -42.55 -12.34 22.93
N HIS A 380 -41.79 -12.09 21.84
CA HIS A 380 -42.06 -12.63 20.52
C HIS A 380 -41.66 -14.11 20.51
N VAL A 381 -42.51 -14.95 19.94
CA VAL A 381 -42.36 -16.42 19.94
C VAL A 381 -42.12 -16.95 18.54
N GLU A 382 -43.05 -16.65 17.61
CA GLU A 382 -42.91 -17.01 16.19
C GLU A 382 -43.42 -15.90 15.29
N THR A 383 -42.82 -15.79 14.11
CA THR A 383 -43.28 -14.99 12.98
C THR A 383 -43.98 -15.91 11.99
N ILE A 384 -45.24 -15.58 11.64
CA ILE A 384 -46.06 -16.42 10.79
C ILE A 384 -46.35 -15.70 9.47
N GLU A 385 -46.21 -16.38 8.37
CA GLU A 385 -46.63 -15.93 7.04
C GLU A 385 -47.89 -16.67 6.60
N VAL A 386 -48.94 -15.93 6.28
CA VAL A 386 -50.21 -16.46 5.77
C VAL A 386 -50.37 -16.00 4.31
N ASN A 387 -50.61 -16.94 3.41
CA ASN A 387 -50.97 -16.63 2.03
C ASN A 387 -52.44 -16.22 1.95
N LEU A 388 -52.71 -15.03 1.44
CA LEU A 388 -54.05 -14.45 1.36
C LEU A 388 -54.94 -14.98 0.21
N LYS A 389 -54.33 -15.67 -0.76
CA LYS A 389 -55.07 -16.33 -1.88
C LYS A 389 -55.51 -17.75 -1.51
N THR A 390 -54.58 -18.51 -0.96
CA THR A 390 -54.85 -19.93 -0.62
C THR A 390 -55.38 -20.11 0.81
N PHE A 391 -55.28 -19.08 1.66
CA PHE A 391 -55.61 -19.13 3.08
C PHE A 391 -54.84 -20.25 3.80
N SER A 392 -53.60 -20.39 3.49
CA SER A 392 -52.71 -21.38 4.08
C SER A 392 -51.54 -20.65 4.79
N ILE A 393 -51.03 -21.29 5.82
CA ILE A 393 -49.80 -20.85 6.48
C ILE A 393 -48.63 -21.29 5.57
N VAL A 394 -47.85 -20.34 5.12
CA VAL A 394 -46.66 -20.58 4.32
C VAL A 394 -45.50 -21.03 5.20
N GLN A 395 -45.28 -20.32 6.29
CA GLN A 395 -44.26 -20.62 7.30
C GLN A 395 -44.66 -20.05 8.68
N SER A 396 -44.10 -20.65 9.72
CA SER A 396 -44.17 -20.18 11.10
C SER A 396 -42.82 -20.52 11.75
N GLN A 397 -42.08 -19.53 12.15
CA GLN A 397 -40.69 -19.71 12.56
C GLN A 397 -40.40 -18.92 13.85
N GLY A 398 -39.75 -19.56 14.81
CA GLY A 398 -39.17 -18.93 15.99
C GLY A 398 -37.81 -18.28 15.74
N VAL A 399 -37.15 -17.86 16.80
CA VAL A 399 -35.83 -17.20 16.73
C VAL A 399 -34.84 -18.04 15.89
N CYS A 400 -34.11 -17.39 14.98
CA CYS A 400 -33.18 -18.04 14.08
C CYS A 400 -33.78 -19.14 13.20
N ASN A 401 -35.04 -19.02 12.82
CA ASN A 401 -35.83 -19.98 12.03
C ASN A 401 -35.93 -21.38 12.66
N GLN A 402 -35.98 -21.47 13.98
CA GLN A 402 -36.19 -22.72 14.69
C GLN A 402 -37.66 -22.87 15.13
N ASP A 403 -38.13 -24.10 15.16
CA ASP A 403 -39.45 -24.38 15.73
C ASP A 403 -39.43 -24.18 17.25
N THR A 404 -40.55 -23.66 17.77
CA THR A 404 -40.70 -23.45 19.22
C THR A 404 -41.56 -24.57 19.84
N GLU A 405 -41.52 -24.69 21.17
CA GLU A 405 -42.43 -25.56 21.93
C GLU A 405 -43.91 -25.23 21.68
N TYR A 406 -44.21 -24.02 21.22
CA TYR A 406 -45.57 -23.53 20.94
C TYR A 406 -45.96 -23.66 19.46
N HIS A 407 -45.12 -24.17 18.60
CA HIS A 407 -45.28 -24.20 17.14
C HIS A 407 -46.64 -24.77 16.72
N ASN A 408 -46.93 -26.02 17.11
CA ASN A 408 -48.21 -26.67 16.76
C ASN A 408 -49.43 -25.93 17.32
N ARG A 409 -49.33 -25.33 18.50
CA ARG A 409 -50.37 -24.54 19.13
C ARG A 409 -50.62 -23.23 18.39
N ILE A 410 -49.55 -22.54 17.94
CA ILE A 410 -49.64 -21.32 17.14
C ILE A 410 -50.30 -21.62 15.79
N ILE A 411 -49.84 -22.67 15.07
CA ILE A 411 -50.45 -23.09 13.81
C ILE A 411 -51.95 -23.44 14.00
N GLY A 412 -52.30 -24.19 15.03
CA GLY A 412 -53.67 -24.53 15.35
C GLY A 412 -54.54 -23.29 15.61
N LEU A 413 -54.01 -22.31 16.37
CA LEU A 413 -54.71 -21.07 16.67
C LEU A 413 -54.98 -20.25 15.38
N VAL A 414 -53.98 -20.11 14.51
CA VAL A 414 -54.12 -19.38 13.24
C VAL A 414 -55.09 -20.10 12.31
N LYS A 415 -55.00 -21.44 12.16
CA LYS A 415 -55.93 -22.22 11.34
C LYS A 415 -57.37 -22.10 11.80
N LYS A 416 -57.64 -22.19 13.12
CA LYS A 416 -58.96 -22.04 13.69
C LYS A 416 -59.58 -20.67 13.42
N ASN A 417 -58.74 -19.61 13.32
CA ASN A 417 -59.19 -18.25 13.11
C ASN A 417 -59.01 -17.76 11.64
N MET A 418 -58.73 -18.64 10.69
CA MET A 418 -58.49 -18.29 9.29
C MET A 418 -59.70 -17.61 8.63
N ASN A 419 -60.91 -17.94 9.06
CA ASN A 419 -62.16 -17.29 8.62
C ASN A 419 -62.18 -15.79 8.96
N LEU A 420 -61.55 -15.34 10.03
CA LEU A 420 -61.45 -13.91 10.34
C LEU A 420 -60.59 -13.15 9.32
N ILE A 421 -59.58 -13.80 8.79
CA ILE A 421 -58.73 -13.22 7.70
C ILE A 421 -59.57 -13.14 6.43
N ARG A 422 -60.33 -14.22 6.09
CA ARG A 422 -61.20 -14.24 4.90
C ARG A 422 -62.23 -13.13 4.91
N GLN A 423 -62.93 -12.94 6.03
CA GLN A 423 -63.98 -11.91 6.18
C GLN A 423 -63.43 -10.51 5.88
N ARG A 424 -62.20 -10.20 6.24
CA ARG A 424 -61.61 -8.88 5.99
C ARG A 424 -61.13 -8.66 4.54
N LEU A 425 -61.07 -9.72 3.75
CA LEU A 425 -60.83 -9.61 2.33
C LEU A 425 -62.06 -9.29 1.51
N THR A 426 -63.25 -9.75 2.02
CA THR A 426 -64.56 -9.60 1.36
C THR A 426 -65.33 -8.36 1.83
N ALA A 427 -64.93 -7.76 2.96
CA ALA A 427 -65.40 -6.48 3.44
C ALA A 427 -64.62 -5.31 2.83
#